data_1692fe86d6faeff830ebe781f3c286b9
#
_entry.id   1692fe86d6faeff830ebe781f3c286b9
#
_cell.length_a   1.000
_cell.length_b   1.000
_cell.length_c   1.000
_cell.angle_alpha   90.00
_cell.angle_beta   90.00
_cell.angle_gamma   90.00
#
_symmetry.space_group_name_H-M   'P 1'
#
loop_
_entity.id
_entity.type
_entity.pdbx_description
1 polymer ?
#
loop_
_entity_poly.entity_id
_entity_poly.type
_entity_poly.pdbx_seq_one_letter_code
_entity_poly.pdbx_strand_id
1 'polypeptide(L)'
;FQLESGFNSDTGASSPTFFGRQSEVNLSGGFGMVRLGNFTAESYYATADYISMHNHDTGSSADALYVYGMRDSNKIAYRAPAFGGVTVEAAYSFDEKADLMDTSTTPATKIGKQKSAWDLAANYNNGPLGLGLGYTRQAAEVTGLGDGALQQLGLRASYTLGDLVLGGYYQYVKADADVGGFGNAAAKRHAIRLAAMYTLGASEFHVNVGRANKLKIDAINTDGTAATQFTLGYNYNLSKRT
;
A
#
# COMPACT_ATOMS: atom_id res chain seq x y z
N PHE A 1 20.24 -5.35 8.45
CA PHE A 1 19.52 -6.00 7.34
C PHE A 1 18.25 -6.65 7.85
N GLN A 2 17.26 -6.76 6.98
CA GLN A 2 15.99 -7.44 7.26
C GLN A 2 15.68 -8.39 6.11
N LEU A 3 15.28 -9.62 6.46
CA LEU A 3 14.95 -10.68 5.52
C LEU A 3 13.63 -11.32 5.96
N GLU A 4 12.65 -11.38 5.04
CA GLU A 4 11.36 -12.00 5.30
C GLU A 4 11.02 -13.02 4.22
N SER A 5 10.65 -14.21 4.67
CA SER A 5 10.19 -15.31 3.83
C SER A 5 8.74 -15.66 4.14
N GLY A 6 7.96 -15.98 3.10
CA GLY A 6 6.61 -16.50 3.24
C GLY A 6 6.58 -18.02 3.04
N PHE A 7 5.71 -18.70 3.77
CA PHE A 7 5.37 -20.10 3.55
C PHE A 7 3.90 -20.33 3.80
N ASN A 8 3.37 -21.37 3.19
CA ASN A 8 2.00 -21.78 3.39
C ASN A 8 1.93 -22.65 4.66
N SER A 9 1.15 -22.24 5.64
CA SER A 9 1.10 -22.88 6.97
C SER A 9 0.43 -24.27 6.97
N ASP A 10 -0.38 -24.59 5.97
CA ASP A 10 -1.06 -25.90 5.86
C ASP A 10 -0.26 -26.92 5.06
N THR A 11 0.55 -26.48 4.09
CA THR A 11 1.35 -27.37 3.23
C THR A 11 2.84 -27.31 3.52
N GLY A 12 3.34 -26.29 4.21
CA GLY A 12 4.76 -26.03 4.40
C GLY A 12 5.48 -25.54 3.14
N ALA A 13 4.76 -25.33 2.04
CA ALA A 13 5.37 -24.85 0.79
C ALA A 13 5.87 -23.41 0.98
N SER A 14 7.12 -23.16 0.61
CA SER A 14 7.69 -21.79 0.60
C SER A 14 7.19 -20.98 -0.59
N SER A 15 7.20 -19.67 -0.44
CA SER A 15 6.99 -18.75 -1.56
C SER A 15 8.01 -19.01 -2.68
N PRO A 16 7.66 -18.77 -3.95
CA PRO A 16 8.57 -18.99 -5.10
C PRO A 16 9.91 -18.27 -4.97
N THR A 17 9.92 -17.09 -4.32
CA THR A 17 11.13 -16.35 -3.99
C THR A 17 11.33 -16.38 -2.48
N PHE A 18 12.43 -16.96 -2.00
CA PHE A 18 12.64 -17.24 -0.58
C PHE A 18 12.56 -15.97 0.30
N PHE A 19 13.24 -14.88 -0.05
CA PHE A 19 13.12 -13.58 0.62
C PHE A 19 12.31 -12.57 -0.18
N GLY A 20 11.24 -13.04 -0.85
CA GLY A 20 10.42 -12.21 -1.73
C GLY A 20 9.54 -11.18 -1.01
N ARG A 21 9.24 -11.39 0.29
CA ARG A 21 8.48 -10.42 1.08
C ARG A 21 9.32 -9.21 1.44
N GLN A 22 10.53 -9.42 1.90
CA GLN A 22 11.49 -8.36 2.20
C GLN A 22 12.92 -8.89 2.14
N SER A 23 13.81 -8.09 1.55
CA SER A 23 15.25 -8.29 1.58
C SER A 23 15.93 -6.92 1.45
N GLU A 24 16.32 -6.34 2.57
CA GLU A 24 16.91 -5.00 2.59
C GLU A 24 18.12 -4.88 3.50
N VAL A 25 18.99 -3.92 3.17
CA VAL A 25 20.08 -3.44 4.00
C VAL A 25 19.81 -1.99 4.37
N ASN A 26 19.95 -1.67 5.66
CA ASN A 26 19.71 -0.35 6.22
C ASN A 26 20.98 0.22 6.82
N LEU A 27 21.23 1.49 6.57
CA LEU A 27 22.25 2.29 7.25
C LEU A 27 21.57 3.48 7.92
N SER A 28 21.62 3.55 9.25
CA SER A 28 20.98 4.60 10.04
C SER A 28 21.96 5.32 10.97
N GLY A 29 21.66 6.58 11.25
CA GLY A 29 22.47 7.43 12.14
C GLY A 29 21.81 8.78 12.38
N GLY A 30 22.55 9.75 12.88
CA GLY A 30 22.06 11.11 13.06
C GLY A 30 21.61 11.80 11.76
N PHE A 31 22.05 11.28 10.62
CA PHE A 31 21.65 11.74 9.29
C PHE A 31 20.28 11.18 8.82
N GLY A 32 19.66 10.29 9.58
CA GLY A 32 18.46 9.56 9.16
C GLY A 32 18.78 8.11 8.78
N MET A 33 18.09 7.58 7.78
CA MET A 33 18.23 6.19 7.34
C MET A 33 18.22 6.08 5.82
N VAL A 34 19.19 5.34 5.28
CA VAL A 34 19.22 4.88 3.89
C VAL A 34 18.81 3.41 3.87
N ARG A 35 17.93 3.02 2.96
CA ARG A 35 17.45 1.66 2.75
C ARG A 35 17.74 1.23 1.31
N LEU A 36 18.17 -0.02 1.12
CA LEU A 36 18.50 -0.59 -0.20
C LEU A 36 17.94 -2.00 -0.28
N GLY A 37 17.24 -2.33 -1.36
CA GLY A 37 16.78 -3.68 -1.63
C GLY A 37 15.31 -3.81 -2.05
N ASN A 38 14.66 -4.84 -1.53
CA ASN A 38 13.23 -5.14 -1.73
C ASN A 38 12.49 -4.92 -0.41
N PHE A 39 11.59 -3.94 -0.37
CA PHE A 39 10.79 -3.58 0.80
C PHE A 39 9.54 -2.82 0.43
N THR A 40 8.48 -2.95 1.23
CA THR A 40 7.21 -2.25 1.04
C THR A 40 7.40 -0.74 1.12
N ALA A 41 6.69 0.00 0.27
CA ALA A 41 6.75 1.45 0.20
C ALA A 41 6.19 2.11 1.47
N GLU A 42 6.86 3.16 1.95
CA GLU A 42 6.44 3.89 3.15
C GLU A 42 5.10 4.61 2.95
N SER A 43 4.75 4.98 1.72
CA SER A 43 3.45 5.59 1.41
C SER A 43 2.27 4.68 1.77
N TYR A 44 2.42 3.35 1.66
CA TYR A 44 1.42 2.38 2.10
C TYR A 44 1.29 2.40 3.63
N TYR A 45 2.40 2.28 4.35
CA TYR A 45 2.40 2.33 5.81
C TYR A 45 1.88 3.66 6.35
N ALA A 46 2.25 4.76 5.71
CA ALA A 46 1.78 6.09 6.10
C ALA A 46 0.26 6.26 5.96
N THR A 47 -0.39 5.49 5.11
CA THR A 47 -1.82 5.67 4.77
C THR A 47 -2.69 4.48 5.15
N ALA A 48 -2.69 3.39 4.38
CA ALA A 48 -3.67 2.32 4.49
C ALA A 48 -3.40 1.36 5.65
N ASP A 49 -2.16 0.94 5.82
CA ASP A 49 -1.80 -0.07 6.80
C ASP A 49 -2.09 0.37 8.24
N TYR A 50 -1.82 1.63 8.54
CA TYR A 50 -2.03 2.20 9.86
C TYR A 50 -3.50 2.26 10.30
N ILE A 51 -4.45 2.16 9.38
CA ILE A 51 -5.90 2.16 9.64
C ILE A 51 -6.42 0.74 9.82
N SER A 52 -5.62 -0.27 9.51
CA SER A 52 -6.01 -1.67 9.63
C SER A 52 -6.43 -2.04 11.04
N MET A 53 -5.72 -1.56 12.05
CA MET A 53 -5.94 -1.72 13.49
C MET A 53 -6.04 -3.16 14.00
N HIS A 54 -6.33 -4.13 13.16
CA HIS A 54 -6.48 -5.54 13.57
C HIS A 54 -5.62 -6.51 12.75
N ASN A 55 -4.71 -6.03 11.94
CA ASN A 55 -3.69 -6.83 11.24
C ASN A 55 -4.20 -8.14 10.59
N HIS A 56 -5.39 -8.09 9.95
CA HIS A 56 -6.00 -9.22 9.29
C HIS A 56 -5.78 -9.15 7.77
N ASP A 57 -4.88 -9.95 7.24
CA ASP A 57 -4.52 -10.02 5.82
C ASP A 57 -5.44 -10.97 5.01
N THR A 58 -6.69 -11.11 5.39
CA THR A 58 -7.60 -12.07 4.78
C THR A 58 -8.71 -11.44 3.93
N GLY A 59 -8.44 -10.26 3.35
CA GLY A 59 -9.44 -9.52 2.57
C GLY A 59 -10.49 -8.79 3.40
N SER A 60 -10.45 -8.92 4.73
CA SER A 60 -11.28 -8.19 5.70
C SER A 60 -10.61 -6.94 6.26
N SER A 61 -9.32 -6.77 5.99
CA SER A 61 -8.51 -5.64 6.44
C SER A 61 -8.95 -4.31 5.83
N ALA A 62 -8.56 -3.21 6.46
CA ALA A 62 -8.93 -1.88 6.02
C ALA A 62 -8.34 -1.52 4.64
N ASP A 63 -7.24 -2.12 4.26
CA ASP A 63 -6.58 -1.93 2.97
C ASP A 63 -7.18 -2.73 1.79
N ALA A 64 -8.19 -3.57 2.03
CA ALA A 64 -8.84 -4.38 0.98
C ALA A 64 -9.37 -3.55 -0.23
N LEU A 65 -9.66 -2.26 -0.02
CA LEU A 65 -10.07 -1.34 -1.07
C LEU A 65 -8.93 -0.44 -1.58
N TYR A 66 -7.73 -0.61 -1.03
CA TYR A 66 -6.54 0.18 -1.37
C TYR A 66 -5.84 -0.43 -2.58
N VAL A 67 -5.40 0.42 -3.49
CA VAL A 67 -4.56 0.01 -4.63
C VAL A 67 -3.11 0.30 -4.27
N TYR A 68 -2.32 -0.73 -4.16
CA TYR A 68 -0.88 -0.59 -3.97
C TYR A 68 -0.20 -0.31 -5.31
N GLY A 69 0.35 0.87 -5.48
CA GLY A 69 0.86 1.39 -6.74
C GLY A 69 2.38 1.54 -6.81
N MET A 70 3.14 0.72 -6.05
CA MET A 70 4.60 0.82 -6.02
C MET A 70 5.25 -0.53 -6.31
N ARG A 71 6.44 -0.50 -6.94
CA ARG A 71 7.32 -1.66 -7.05
C ARG A 71 8.28 -1.66 -5.86
N ASP A 72 8.38 -2.80 -5.17
CA ASP A 72 9.19 -2.94 -3.95
C ASP A 72 10.64 -3.31 -4.22
N SER A 73 10.92 -3.98 -5.34
CA SER A 73 12.25 -4.44 -5.71
C SER A 73 13.14 -3.33 -6.27
N ASN A 74 14.45 -3.56 -6.21
CA ASN A 74 15.50 -2.71 -6.80
C ASN A 74 15.38 -1.25 -6.36
N LYS A 75 15.20 -1.05 -5.07
CA LYS A 75 14.79 0.23 -4.48
C LYS A 75 15.88 0.83 -3.60
N ILE A 76 16.03 2.15 -3.67
CA ILE A 76 16.72 2.98 -2.69
C ILE A 76 15.72 3.90 -2.03
N ALA A 77 15.82 4.06 -0.71
CA ALA A 77 15.03 5.04 0.01
C ALA A 77 15.90 5.82 1.00
N TYR A 78 15.48 7.04 1.27
CA TYR A 78 16.03 7.87 2.33
C TYR A 78 14.91 8.37 3.23
N ARG A 79 15.03 8.09 4.53
CA ARG A 79 14.17 8.61 5.60
C ARG A 79 14.92 9.68 6.37
N ALA A 80 14.41 10.89 6.36
CA ALA A 80 14.97 12.00 7.12
C ALA A 80 14.83 11.77 8.64
N PRO A 81 15.73 12.35 9.47
CA PRO A 81 15.53 12.38 10.91
C PRO A 81 14.16 13.01 11.25
N ALA A 82 13.51 12.46 12.27
CA ALA A 82 12.24 13.00 12.74
C ALA A 82 12.43 14.43 13.28
N PHE A 83 11.55 15.33 12.89
CA PHE A 83 11.54 16.73 13.36
C PHE A 83 10.12 17.18 13.68
N GLY A 84 9.88 17.65 14.90
CA GLY A 84 8.58 18.20 15.31
C GLY A 84 7.40 17.21 15.16
N GLY A 85 7.65 15.91 15.31
CA GLY A 85 6.64 14.87 15.10
C GLY A 85 6.47 14.45 13.63
N VAL A 86 7.17 15.08 12.69
CA VAL A 86 7.14 14.76 11.26
C VAL A 86 8.27 13.81 10.90
N THR A 87 7.97 12.76 10.12
CA THR A 87 8.95 11.92 9.41
C THR A 87 8.62 11.92 7.93
N VAL A 88 9.66 11.97 7.08
CA VAL A 88 9.52 11.95 5.62
C VAL A 88 10.43 10.86 5.06
N GLU A 89 9.92 10.06 4.14
CA GLU A 89 10.71 9.11 3.35
C GLU A 89 10.46 9.33 1.86
N ALA A 90 11.52 9.32 1.08
CA ALA A 90 11.44 9.28 -0.38
C ALA A 90 12.16 8.04 -0.88
N ALA A 91 11.57 7.34 -1.85
CA ALA A 91 12.14 6.16 -2.46
C ALA A 91 12.09 6.20 -3.99
N TYR A 92 13.04 5.51 -4.58
CA TYR A 92 13.13 5.32 -6.02
C TYR A 92 13.44 3.86 -6.32
N SER A 93 12.61 3.23 -7.15
CA SER A 93 12.84 1.89 -7.69
C SER A 93 13.36 2.02 -9.11
N PHE A 94 14.56 1.45 -9.34
CA PHE A 94 15.23 1.55 -10.63
C PHE A 94 14.52 0.72 -11.70
N ASP A 95 14.69 1.15 -12.94
CA ASP A 95 14.23 0.41 -14.11
C ASP A 95 15.08 -0.85 -14.28
N GLU A 96 14.45 -2.00 -14.18
CA GLU A 96 15.08 -3.30 -14.45
C GLU A 96 14.80 -3.78 -15.88
N LYS A 97 14.03 -3.00 -16.64
CA LYS A 97 13.54 -3.40 -17.97
C LYS A 97 12.79 -4.74 -17.96
N ALA A 98 12.24 -5.11 -16.80
CA ALA A 98 11.45 -6.31 -16.66
C ALA A 98 10.23 -6.26 -17.57
N ASP A 99 9.96 -7.37 -18.23
CA ASP A 99 8.82 -7.46 -19.13
C ASP A 99 7.51 -7.48 -18.33
N LEU A 100 6.54 -6.68 -18.79
CA LEU A 100 5.15 -6.82 -18.39
C LEU A 100 4.53 -7.94 -19.22
N MET A 101 3.97 -8.93 -18.55
CA MET A 101 3.41 -10.12 -19.16
C MET A 101 1.90 -10.17 -18.93
N ASP A 102 1.16 -10.44 -19.99
CA ASP A 102 -0.23 -10.88 -19.90
C ASP A 102 -0.24 -12.37 -19.60
N THR A 103 -0.57 -12.71 -18.36
CA THR A 103 -0.65 -14.11 -17.89
C THR A 103 -2.02 -14.76 -18.15
N SER A 104 -2.98 -14.01 -18.70
CA SER A 104 -4.26 -14.58 -19.14
C SER A 104 -4.12 -15.40 -20.43
N THR A 105 -3.00 -15.23 -21.18
CA THR A 105 -2.68 -15.99 -22.36
C THR A 105 -1.73 -17.17 -22.05
N THR A 106 -1.80 -18.24 -22.83
CA THR A 106 -0.87 -19.39 -22.73
C THR A 106 -0.28 -19.71 -24.09
N PRO A 107 1.04 -19.49 -24.30
CA PRO A 107 2.03 -18.93 -23.36
C PRO A 107 1.75 -17.48 -23.03
N ALA A 108 2.25 -17.01 -21.87
CA ALA A 108 2.13 -15.62 -21.46
C ALA A 108 2.74 -14.66 -22.51
N THR A 109 2.01 -13.62 -22.87
CA THR A 109 2.41 -12.68 -23.92
C THR A 109 2.99 -11.41 -23.30
N LYS A 110 4.13 -10.94 -23.83
CA LYS A 110 4.72 -9.67 -23.44
C LYS A 110 3.85 -8.51 -23.92
N ILE A 111 3.42 -7.67 -22.97
CA ILE A 111 2.59 -6.49 -23.23
C ILE A 111 3.33 -5.16 -22.98
N GLY A 112 4.55 -5.20 -22.46
CA GLY A 112 5.30 -3.98 -22.20
C GLY A 112 6.55 -4.20 -21.35
N LYS A 113 7.03 -3.10 -20.75
CA LYS A 113 8.17 -3.09 -19.83
C LYS A 113 7.85 -2.26 -18.59
N GLN A 114 8.30 -2.73 -17.44
CA GLN A 114 8.34 -1.92 -16.24
C GLN A 114 9.43 -0.86 -16.35
N LYS A 115 9.12 0.34 -15.90
CA LYS A 115 10.06 1.46 -15.76
C LYS A 115 10.25 1.83 -14.30
N SER A 116 10.94 2.93 -14.02
CA SER A 116 11.18 3.42 -12.67
C SER A 116 9.90 3.73 -11.91
N ALA A 117 10.00 3.67 -10.58
CA ALA A 117 8.91 4.05 -9.70
C ALA A 117 9.40 5.02 -8.61
N TRP A 118 8.52 5.88 -8.14
CA TRP A 118 8.73 6.86 -7.09
C TRP A 118 7.77 6.63 -5.95
N ASP A 119 8.25 6.80 -4.73
CA ASP A 119 7.45 6.82 -3.52
C ASP A 119 7.85 8.02 -2.66
N LEU A 120 6.85 8.70 -2.14
CA LEU A 120 7.02 9.78 -1.18
C LEU A 120 6.01 9.61 -0.07
N ALA A 121 6.47 9.58 1.17
CA ALA A 121 5.64 9.47 2.35
C ALA A 121 5.98 10.53 3.39
N ALA A 122 4.96 10.99 4.09
CA ALA A 122 5.11 11.84 5.27
C ALA A 122 4.14 11.37 6.36
N ASN A 123 4.64 11.27 7.58
CA ASN A 123 3.88 10.98 8.78
C ASN A 123 4.04 12.12 9.77
N TYR A 124 2.94 12.50 10.42
CA TYR A 124 2.94 13.42 11.56
C TYR A 124 2.25 12.73 12.73
N ASN A 125 2.94 12.66 13.86
CA ASN A 125 2.41 12.11 15.09
C ASN A 125 2.67 13.10 16.22
N ASN A 126 1.60 13.57 16.88
CA ASN A 126 1.69 14.50 18.01
C ASN A 126 0.55 14.22 18.99
N GLY A 127 0.90 13.68 20.15
CA GLY A 127 -0.07 13.25 21.15
C GLY A 127 -1.09 12.28 20.54
N PRO A 128 -2.40 12.60 20.62
CA PRO A 128 -3.45 11.70 20.12
C PRO A 128 -3.62 11.75 18.58
N LEU A 129 -3.03 12.74 17.89
CA LEU A 129 -3.23 12.95 16.47
C LEU A 129 -2.16 12.27 15.64
N GLY A 130 -2.58 11.46 14.68
CA GLY A 130 -1.75 10.90 13.62
C GLY A 130 -2.26 11.32 12.24
N LEU A 131 -1.36 11.83 11.38
CA LEU A 131 -1.66 12.14 9.99
C LEU A 131 -0.67 11.42 9.09
N GLY A 132 -1.10 11.05 7.89
CA GLY A 132 -0.25 10.41 6.89
C GLY A 132 -0.56 10.90 5.48
N LEU A 133 0.48 11.02 4.70
CA LEU A 133 0.45 11.32 3.27
C LEU A 133 1.32 10.29 2.55
N GLY A 134 0.82 9.76 1.45
CA GLY A 134 1.58 8.87 0.57
C GLY A 134 1.33 9.22 -0.89
N TYR A 135 2.39 9.25 -1.69
CA TYR A 135 2.29 9.41 -3.13
C TYR A 135 3.21 8.42 -3.83
N THR A 136 2.67 7.69 -4.81
CA THR A 136 3.47 6.81 -5.66
C THR A 136 3.23 7.10 -7.13
N ARG A 137 4.26 6.88 -7.94
CA ARG A 137 4.18 6.88 -9.39
C ARG A 137 5.04 5.74 -9.94
N GLN A 138 4.41 4.77 -10.53
CA GLN A 138 5.07 3.66 -11.22
C GLN A 138 4.91 3.82 -12.72
N ALA A 139 6.02 4.05 -13.41
CA ALA A 139 6.03 4.17 -14.85
C ALA A 139 6.08 2.79 -15.53
N ALA A 140 5.49 2.69 -16.69
CA ALA A 140 5.54 1.53 -17.56
C ALA A 140 5.53 1.97 -19.03
N GLU A 141 6.11 1.15 -19.90
CA GLU A 141 6.00 1.26 -21.36
C GLU A 141 5.14 0.09 -21.82
N VAL A 142 4.09 0.39 -22.58
CA VAL A 142 3.21 -0.63 -23.14
C VAL A 142 3.45 -0.75 -24.62
N THR A 143 3.61 -1.98 -25.12
CA THR A 143 3.93 -2.25 -26.52
C THR A 143 2.84 -1.70 -27.44
N GLY A 144 3.25 -0.82 -28.35
CA GLY A 144 2.36 -0.19 -29.33
C GLY A 144 1.60 1.03 -28.84
N LEU A 145 1.73 1.44 -27.57
CA LEU A 145 0.94 2.51 -26.97
C LEU A 145 1.79 3.60 -26.30
N GLY A 146 3.05 3.30 -25.98
CA GLY A 146 4.00 4.26 -25.42
C GLY A 146 4.12 4.22 -23.90
N ASP A 147 4.53 5.35 -23.34
CA ASP A 147 4.80 5.49 -21.91
C ASP A 147 3.57 5.93 -21.14
N GLY A 148 3.31 5.26 -20.02
CA GLY A 148 2.26 5.61 -19.08
C GLY A 148 2.70 5.45 -17.63
N ALA A 149 1.82 5.75 -16.69
CA ALA A 149 2.07 5.56 -15.27
C ALA A 149 0.81 5.20 -14.49
N LEU A 150 1.00 4.37 -13.47
CA LEU A 150 0.07 4.24 -12.35
C LEU A 150 0.48 5.26 -11.28
N GLN A 151 -0.45 6.10 -10.86
CA GLN A 151 -0.25 7.12 -9.84
C GLN A 151 -1.24 6.92 -8.72
N GLN A 152 -0.80 7.14 -7.50
CA GLN A 152 -1.61 7.00 -6.30
C GLN A 152 -1.29 8.14 -5.35
N LEU A 153 -2.34 8.72 -4.77
CA LEU A 153 -2.27 9.64 -3.66
C LEU A 153 -3.11 9.08 -2.52
N GLY A 154 -2.51 8.93 -1.34
CA GLY A 154 -3.17 8.51 -0.11
C GLY A 154 -3.09 9.59 0.96
N LEU A 155 -4.15 9.74 1.73
CA LEU A 155 -4.23 10.59 2.92
C LEU A 155 -4.80 9.78 4.07
N ARG A 156 -4.25 9.94 5.27
CA ARG A 156 -4.73 9.31 6.51
C ARG A 156 -4.88 10.33 7.61
N ALA A 157 -5.89 10.14 8.43
CA ALA A 157 -6.00 10.77 9.75
C ALA A 157 -6.42 9.73 10.79
N SER A 158 -5.85 9.83 11.98
CA SER A 158 -6.24 9.03 13.15
C SER A 158 -6.22 9.89 14.41
N TYR A 159 -7.08 9.55 15.37
CA TYR A 159 -7.17 10.26 16.63
C TYR A 159 -7.50 9.30 17.77
N THR A 160 -6.74 9.37 18.86
CA THR A 160 -6.91 8.54 20.06
C THR A 160 -7.65 9.31 21.15
N LEU A 161 -8.78 8.75 21.62
CA LEU A 161 -9.65 9.29 22.66
C LEU A 161 -9.71 8.29 23.82
N GLY A 162 -8.70 8.29 24.68
CA GLY A 162 -8.58 7.27 25.73
C GLY A 162 -8.50 5.88 25.11
N ASP A 163 -9.47 5.03 25.41
CA ASP A 163 -9.53 3.64 24.90
C ASP A 163 -10.14 3.53 23.50
N LEU A 164 -10.59 4.63 22.90
CA LEU A 164 -11.14 4.67 21.55
C LEU A 164 -10.13 5.27 20.56
N VAL A 165 -9.83 4.55 19.50
CA VAL A 165 -9.06 5.04 18.36
C VAL A 165 -9.99 5.17 17.15
N LEU A 166 -10.04 6.35 16.57
CA LEU A 166 -10.74 6.63 15.31
C LEU A 166 -9.74 6.86 14.22
N GLY A 167 -10.03 6.40 13.03
CA GLY A 167 -9.16 6.61 11.88
C GLY A 167 -9.88 6.51 10.56
N GLY A 168 -9.19 6.94 9.53
CA GLY A 168 -9.67 6.80 8.16
C GLY A 168 -8.60 7.16 7.15
N TYR A 169 -8.77 6.66 5.92
CA TYR A 169 -7.96 7.06 4.79
C TYR A 169 -8.82 7.42 3.60
N TYR A 170 -8.25 8.23 2.75
CA TYR A 170 -8.72 8.52 1.41
C TYR A 170 -7.63 8.15 0.42
N GLN A 171 -7.99 7.52 -0.69
CA GLN A 171 -7.08 7.21 -1.78
C GLN A 171 -7.64 7.71 -3.11
N TYR A 172 -6.79 8.31 -3.92
CA TYR A 172 -7.01 8.58 -5.33
C TYR A 172 -6.00 7.80 -6.15
N VAL A 173 -6.48 7.06 -7.14
CA VAL A 173 -5.65 6.29 -8.09
C VAL A 173 -5.98 6.74 -9.50
N LYS A 174 -4.94 6.93 -10.31
CA LYS A 174 -5.02 7.20 -11.73
C LYS A 174 -4.04 6.27 -12.46
N ALA A 175 -4.53 5.57 -13.46
CA ALA A 175 -3.70 4.87 -14.44
C ALA A 175 -3.82 5.60 -15.79
N ASP A 176 -2.70 5.93 -16.39
CA ASP A 176 -2.69 6.42 -17.77
C ASP A 176 -3.11 5.28 -18.72
N ALA A 177 -3.48 5.61 -19.94
CA ALA A 177 -3.90 4.63 -20.93
C ALA A 177 -2.91 3.45 -20.97
N ASP A 178 -3.47 2.25 -21.01
CA ASP A 178 -2.76 0.97 -21.14
C ASP A 178 -1.99 0.45 -19.91
N VAL A 179 -1.63 1.29 -18.96
CA VAL A 179 -0.94 0.86 -17.73
C VAL A 179 -1.90 0.18 -16.75
N GLY A 180 -3.18 0.49 -16.84
CA GLY A 180 -4.22 -0.06 -15.96
C GLY A 180 -4.87 -1.35 -16.46
N GLY A 181 -4.49 -1.86 -17.62
CA GLY A 181 -5.12 -3.05 -18.22
C GLY A 181 -6.50 -2.79 -18.85
N PHE A 182 -6.84 -1.53 -19.15
CA PHE A 182 -8.11 -1.13 -19.75
C PHE A 182 -7.99 -0.74 -21.24
N GLY A 183 -7.01 -1.29 -21.93
CA GLY A 183 -6.70 -0.92 -23.32
C GLY A 183 -6.21 0.52 -23.41
N ASN A 184 -6.49 1.23 -24.48
CA ASN A 184 -6.05 2.63 -24.70
C ASN A 184 -6.76 3.67 -23.82
N ALA A 185 -7.40 3.25 -22.73
CA ALA A 185 -8.23 4.12 -21.90
C ALA A 185 -7.55 4.45 -20.57
N ALA A 186 -7.55 5.71 -20.18
CA ALA A 186 -7.13 6.15 -18.86
C ALA A 186 -8.20 5.79 -17.81
N ALA A 187 -7.75 5.30 -16.66
CA ALA A 187 -8.65 4.92 -15.58
C ALA A 187 -8.36 5.70 -14.29
N LYS A 188 -9.38 5.99 -13.52
CA LYS A 188 -9.24 6.61 -12.19
C LYS A 188 -10.31 6.15 -11.22
N ARG A 189 -9.95 6.11 -9.92
CA ARG A 189 -10.85 5.72 -8.84
C ARG A 189 -10.51 6.46 -7.56
N HIS A 190 -11.54 6.68 -6.75
CA HIS A 190 -11.42 7.14 -5.37
C HIS A 190 -11.88 6.03 -4.43
N ALA A 191 -11.20 5.89 -3.30
CA ALA A 191 -11.62 5.04 -2.20
C ALA A 191 -11.53 5.82 -0.88
N ILE A 192 -12.44 5.54 0.02
CA ILE A 192 -12.45 6.07 1.39
C ILE A 192 -12.73 4.95 2.36
N ARG A 193 -12.09 4.98 3.52
CA ARG A 193 -12.33 4.06 4.61
C ARG A 193 -12.32 4.78 5.94
N LEU A 194 -13.24 4.39 6.81
CA LEU A 194 -13.32 4.82 8.20
C LEU A 194 -13.20 3.60 9.08
N ALA A 195 -12.50 3.72 10.20
CA ALA A 195 -12.27 2.65 11.16
C ALA A 195 -12.35 3.18 12.59
N ALA A 196 -12.77 2.33 13.50
CA ALA A 196 -12.73 2.57 14.93
C ALA A 196 -12.28 1.29 15.66
N MET A 197 -11.48 1.46 16.72
CA MET A 197 -11.08 0.42 17.64
C MET A 197 -11.38 0.88 19.05
N TYR A 198 -12.04 0.03 19.85
CA TYR A 198 -12.31 0.28 21.26
C TYR A 198 -11.68 -0.82 22.11
N THR A 199 -10.82 -0.43 23.06
CA THR A 199 -10.13 -1.34 23.96
C THR A 199 -10.86 -1.40 25.31
N LEU A 200 -11.19 -2.62 25.77
CA LEU A 200 -11.79 -2.86 27.09
C LEU A 200 -11.01 -3.97 27.79
N GLY A 201 -10.09 -3.59 28.66
CA GLY A 201 -9.20 -4.54 29.34
C GLY A 201 -8.34 -5.33 28.34
N ALA A 202 -8.56 -6.64 28.24
CA ALA A 202 -7.87 -7.51 27.30
C ALA A 202 -8.58 -7.63 25.92
N SER A 203 -9.73 -6.99 25.78
CA SER A 203 -10.58 -7.10 24.58
C SER A 203 -10.43 -5.87 23.68
N GLU A 204 -10.35 -6.08 22.37
CA GLU A 204 -10.36 -5.03 21.36
C GLU A 204 -11.50 -5.29 20.37
N PHE A 205 -12.35 -4.30 20.20
CA PHE A 205 -13.48 -4.32 19.27
C PHE A 205 -13.16 -3.42 18.09
N HIS A 206 -13.25 -3.95 16.89
CA HIS A 206 -12.92 -3.25 15.65
C HIS A 206 -14.14 -3.14 14.77
N VAL A 207 -14.32 -1.99 14.16
CA VAL A 207 -15.28 -1.77 13.10
C VAL A 207 -14.64 -0.92 12.01
N ASN A 208 -14.84 -1.30 10.78
CA ASN A 208 -14.49 -0.45 9.67
C ASN A 208 -15.51 -0.53 8.53
N VAL A 209 -15.67 0.58 7.82
CA VAL A 209 -16.52 0.70 6.64
C VAL A 209 -15.78 1.46 5.56
N GLY A 210 -15.85 0.97 4.35
CA GLY A 210 -15.17 1.59 3.21
C GLY A 210 -15.95 1.46 1.92
N ARG A 211 -15.65 2.39 1.02
CA ARG A 211 -16.20 2.41 -0.33
C ARG A 211 -15.10 2.77 -1.33
N ALA A 212 -14.98 1.94 -2.37
CA ALA A 212 -14.34 2.29 -3.62
C ALA A 212 -15.41 2.71 -4.61
N ASN A 213 -15.31 3.91 -5.17
CA ASN A 213 -16.26 4.41 -6.15
C ASN A 213 -16.15 3.65 -7.47
N LYS A 214 -17.14 3.84 -8.35
CA LYS A 214 -17.06 3.32 -9.72
C LYS A 214 -15.75 3.75 -10.37
N LEU A 215 -15.13 2.83 -11.07
CA LEU A 215 -13.99 3.13 -11.93
C LEU A 215 -14.46 4.08 -13.03
N LYS A 216 -13.73 5.16 -13.27
CA LYS A 216 -13.94 6.04 -14.42
C LYS A 216 -12.91 5.69 -15.48
N ILE A 217 -13.38 5.20 -16.63
CA ILE A 217 -12.57 4.90 -17.80
C ILE A 217 -12.92 5.96 -18.85
N ASP A 218 -11.91 6.72 -19.32
CA ASP A 218 -12.07 7.89 -20.20
C ASP A 218 -13.20 8.84 -19.76
N ALA A 219 -13.22 9.13 -18.45
CA ALA A 219 -14.23 9.96 -17.78
C ALA A 219 -15.64 9.34 -17.66
N ILE A 220 -15.91 8.15 -18.16
CA ILE A 220 -17.19 7.45 -18.07
C ILE A 220 -17.18 6.53 -16.85
N ASN A 221 -18.24 6.58 -16.02
CA ASN A 221 -18.38 5.66 -14.90
C ASN A 221 -18.72 4.25 -15.41
N THR A 222 -17.92 3.27 -15.00
CA THR A 222 -18.11 1.86 -15.37
C THR A 222 -18.96 1.16 -14.31
N ASP A 223 -20.12 0.66 -14.70
CA ASP A 223 -21.02 -0.06 -13.80
C ASP A 223 -20.40 -1.39 -13.32
N GLY A 224 -20.81 -1.83 -12.13
CA GLY A 224 -20.30 -3.08 -11.53
C GLY A 224 -18.90 -2.98 -10.91
N THR A 225 -18.22 -1.81 -10.96
CA THR A 225 -16.84 -1.66 -10.48
C THR A 225 -16.73 -0.97 -9.11
N ALA A 226 -17.83 -0.50 -8.54
CA ALA A 226 -17.87 0.01 -7.18
C ALA A 226 -17.86 -1.14 -6.16
N ALA A 227 -17.20 -0.94 -5.04
CA ALA A 227 -17.20 -1.89 -3.92
C ALA A 227 -17.48 -1.17 -2.61
N THR A 228 -18.27 -1.78 -1.75
CA THR A 228 -18.45 -1.36 -0.36
C THR A 228 -18.12 -2.53 0.54
N GLN A 229 -17.35 -2.28 1.58
CA GLN A 229 -16.97 -3.31 2.54
C GLN A 229 -17.26 -2.81 3.95
N PHE A 230 -17.77 -3.70 4.77
CA PHE A 230 -17.97 -3.51 6.20
C PHE A 230 -17.28 -4.67 6.92
N THR A 231 -16.53 -4.37 7.98
CA THR A 231 -15.82 -5.37 8.77
C THR A 231 -16.08 -5.15 10.26
N LEU A 232 -16.35 -6.24 10.96
CA LEU A 232 -16.33 -6.31 12.42
C LEU A 232 -15.20 -7.25 12.81
N GLY A 233 -14.40 -6.84 13.80
CA GLY A 233 -13.30 -7.63 14.34
C GLY A 233 -13.34 -7.65 15.86
N TYR A 234 -12.85 -8.74 16.42
CA TYR A 234 -12.66 -8.88 17.86
C TYR A 234 -11.32 -9.57 18.12
N ASN A 235 -10.47 -8.93 18.91
CA ASN A 235 -9.23 -9.51 19.39
C ASN A 235 -9.30 -9.66 20.91
N TYR A 236 -8.80 -10.77 21.42
CA TYR A 236 -8.63 -10.98 22.85
C TYR A 236 -7.16 -11.24 23.16
N ASN A 237 -6.53 -10.32 23.88
CA ASN A 237 -5.13 -10.39 24.24
C ASN A 237 -4.96 -11.32 25.46
N LEU A 238 -4.55 -12.58 25.21
CA LEU A 238 -4.39 -13.60 26.24
C LEU A 238 -3.30 -13.25 27.25
N SER A 239 -2.21 -12.63 26.77
CA SER A 239 -1.12 -12.16 27.61
C SER A 239 -0.30 -11.09 26.89
N LYS A 240 0.67 -10.47 27.60
CA LYS A 240 1.64 -9.55 26.97
C LYS A 240 2.62 -10.24 25.99
N ARG A 241 2.59 -11.56 25.89
CA ARG A 241 3.51 -12.39 25.10
C ARG A 241 2.82 -13.25 24.04
N THR A 242 1.50 -13.23 24.00
CA THR A 242 0.65 -13.99 23.05
C THR A 242 -0.27 -13.04 22.34
#